data_4d9c64abe734252a7b67768df092284c
#
_entry.id   4d9c64abe734252a7b67768df092284c
#
_cell.length_a   1.000
_cell.length_b   1.000
_cell.length_c   1.000
_cell.angle_alpha   90.00
_cell.angle_beta   90.00
_cell.angle_gamma   90.00
#
_symmetry.space_group_name_H-M   'P 1'
#
loop_
_entity.id
_entity.type
_entity.pdbx_description
1 polymer ?
#
loop_
_entity_poly.entity_id
_entity_poly.type
_entity_poly.pdbx_seq_one_letter_code
_entity_poly.pdbx_strand_id
1 'polypeptide(L)'
;MNNKTILVTGARGQLGKTLEHCWSASGLAADNELVLYDIEELDLTSSAEVQKQLNSINPHAIVNTAAYTAVDQAEQEANAALAVNATAVANLAGWATDRACRIVHISTDFVFDGKSNTPYTPEDS
;
A
#
# COMPACT_ATOMS: atom_id res chain seq x y z
N MET A 1 -16.46 -15.45 -16.22
CA MET A 1 -15.07 -14.97 -16.07
C MET A 1 -14.85 -14.63 -14.59
N ASN A 2 -13.77 -15.07 -14.04
CA ASN A 2 -13.46 -14.72 -12.65
C ASN A 2 -12.87 -13.31 -12.64
N ASN A 3 -13.68 -12.31 -12.33
CA ASN A 3 -13.18 -10.98 -12.07
C ASN A 3 -12.18 -11.04 -10.90
N LYS A 4 -10.98 -10.55 -11.12
CA LYS A 4 -9.97 -10.44 -10.07
C LYS A 4 -10.18 -9.14 -9.31
N THR A 5 -10.11 -9.21 -8.01
CA THR A 5 -10.20 -8.01 -7.16
C THR A 5 -8.82 -7.40 -6.96
N ILE A 6 -8.70 -6.12 -7.23
CA ILE A 6 -7.50 -5.31 -6.94
C ILE A 6 -7.88 -4.32 -5.85
N LEU A 7 -7.20 -4.41 -4.71
CA LEU A 7 -7.38 -3.50 -3.59
C LEU A 7 -6.34 -2.39 -3.65
N VAL A 8 -6.76 -1.15 -3.58
CA VAL A 8 -5.89 0.01 -3.35
C VAL A 8 -6.09 0.50 -1.92
N THR A 9 -5.02 0.54 -1.14
CA THR A 9 -4.99 1.14 0.20
C THR A 9 -4.39 2.54 0.13
N GLY A 10 -4.79 3.45 1.01
CA GLY A 10 -4.45 4.87 0.89
C GLY A 10 -5.18 5.55 -0.27
N ALA A 11 -6.39 5.09 -0.56
CA ALA A 11 -7.14 5.46 -1.76
C ALA A 11 -7.49 6.94 -1.86
N ARG A 12 -7.59 7.65 -0.72
CA ARG A 12 -7.87 9.09 -0.69
C ARG A 12 -6.63 9.97 -0.82
N GLY A 13 -5.44 9.38 -0.84
CA GLY A 13 -4.20 10.07 -1.13
C GLY A 13 -4.08 10.46 -2.60
N GLN A 14 -3.03 11.21 -2.93
CA GLN A 14 -2.79 11.71 -4.29
C GLN A 14 -2.69 10.58 -5.31
N LEU A 15 -1.87 9.57 -5.03
CA LEU A 15 -1.69 8.43 -5.95
C LEU A 15 -2.94 7.57 -6.02
N GLY A 16 -3.59 7.29 -4.89
CA GLY A 16 -4.84 6.50 -4.85
C GLY A 16 -5.94 7.10 -5.70
N LYS A 17 -6.17 8.41 -5.59
CA LYS A 17 -7.13 9.15 -6.43
C LYS A 17 -6.76 9.12 -7.91
N THR A 18 -5.48 9.22 -8.23
CA THR A 18 -5.01 9.14 -9.63
C THR A 18 -5.24 7.75 -10.20
N LEU A 19 -4.97 6.69 -9.44
CA LEU A 19 -5.26 5.31 -9.86
C LEU A 19 -6.75 5.10 -10.11
N GLU A 20 -7.61 5.59 -9.22
CA GLU A 20 -9.06 5.56 -9.41
C GLU A 20 -9.48 6.28 -10.71
N HIS A 21 -8.98 7.48 -10.92
CA HIS A 21 -9.29 8.28 -12.11
C HIS A 21 -8.88 7.58 -13.42
N CYS A 22 -7.72 6.93 -13.42
CA CYS A 22 -7.19 6.25 -14.61
C CYS A 22 -7.76 4.83 -14.80
N TRP A 23 -8.49 4.29 -13.83
CA TRP A 23 -8.91 2.89 -13.82
C TRP A 23 -9.68 2.47 -15.06
N SER A 24 -10.72 3.21 -15.41
CA SER A 24 -11.59 2.88 -16.54
C SER A 24 -10.87 2.88 -17.89
N ALA A 25 -9.81 3.69 -18.02
CA ALA A 25 -8.99 3.79 -19.23
C ALA A 25 -7.82 2.79 -19.25
N SER A 26 -7.55 2.10 -18.15
CA SER A 26 -6.35 1.25 -18.01
C SER A 26 -6.41 -0.09 -18.77
N GLY A 27 -7.58 -0.46 -19.27
CA GLY A 27 -7.84 -1.80 -19.82
C GLY A 27 -7.98 -2.89 -18.75
N LEU A 28 -7.55 -2.65 -17.53
CA LEU A 28 -7.70 -3.60 -16.41
C LEU A 28 -9.14 -3.72 -15.94
N ALA A 29 -9.93 -2.65 -16.10
CA ALA A 29 -11.32 -2.60 -15.65
C ALA A 29 -12.24 -3.63 -16.35
N ALA A 30 -11.84 -4.13 -17.51
CA ALA A 30 -12.64 -5.12 -18.27
C ALA A 30 -12.77 -6.46 -17.52
N ASP A 31 -11.70 -6.88 -16.84
CA ASP A 31 -11.60 -8.21 -16.22
C ASP A 31 -11.33 -8.16 -14.70
N ASN A 32 -11.32 -6.96 -14.12
CA ASN A 32 -10.99 -6.80 -12.72
C ASN A 32 -11.94 -5.81 -12.03
N GLU A 33 -12.11 -6.01 -10.72
CA GLU A 33 -12.81 -5.10 -9.83
C GLU A 33 -11.80 -4.30 -9.01
N LEU A 34 -12.03 -2.98 -8.91
CA LEU A 34 -11.24 -2.09 -8.08
C LEU A 34 -11.95 -1.85 -6.74
N VAL A 35 -11.26 -2.14 -5.66
CA VAL A 35 -11.71 -1.83 -4.29
C VAL A 35 -10.80 -0.75 -3.72
N LEU A 36 -11.39 0.33 -3.23
CA LEU A 36 -10.69 1.51 -2.74
C LEU A 36 -10.90 1.65 -1.24
N TYR A 37 -9.85 1.45 -0.47
CA TYR A 37 -9.88 1.58 0.99
C TYR A 37 -8.91 2.64 1.48
N ASP A 38 -9.33 3.36 2.49
CA ASP A 38 -8.47 4.23 3.29
C ASP A 38 -8.64 3.89 4.78
N ILE A 39 -8.12 4.71 5.67
CA ILE A 39 -8.09 4.41 7.11
C ILE A 39 -9.49 4.15 7.71
N GLU A 40 -10.51 4.79 7.18
CA GLU A 40 -11.88 4.59 7.69
C GLU A 40 -12.46 3.22 7.34
N GLU A 41 -12.05 2.64 6.21
CA GLU A 41 -12.48 1.31 5.79
C GLU A 41 -11.57 0.21 6.37
N LEU A 42 -10.26 0.51 6.51
CA LEU A 42 -9.27 -0.46 6.96
C LEU A 42 -8.07 0.24 7.61
N ASP A 43 -7.93 0.08 8.92
CA ASP A 43 -6.72 0.45 9.62
C ASP A 43 -5.63 -0.62 9.42
N LEU A 44 -4.66 -0.31 8.56
CA LEU A 44 -3.55 -1.20 8.23
C LEU A 44 -2.60 -1.46 9.41
N THR A 45 -2.62 -0.62 10.44
CA THR A 45 -1.80 -0.80 11.64
C THR A 45 -2.34 -1.87 12.58
N SER A 46 -3.61 -2.26 12.39
CA SER A 46 -4.27 -3.34 13.14
C SER A 46 -4.16 -4.67 12.39
N SER A 47 -3.31 -5.57 12.86
CA SER A 47 -3.16 -6.91 12.28
C SER A 47 -4.48 -7.68 12.24
N ALA A 48 -5.29 -7.59 13.31
CA ALA A 48 -6.59 -8.27 13.39
C ALA A 48 -7.58 -7.73 12.35
N GLU A 49 -7.61 -6.42 12.14
CA GLU A 49 -8.48 -5.79 11.15
C GLU A 49 -8.03 -6.13 9.73
N VAL A 50 -6.73 -6.10 9.46
CA VAL A 50 -6.16 -6.54 8.18
C VAL A 50 -6.57 -7.98 7.86
N GLN A 51 -6.41 -8.91 8.80
CA GLN A 51 -6.82 -10.31 8.62
C GLN A 51 -8.31 -10.42 8.30
N LYS A 52 -9.16 -9.76 9.08
CA LYS A 52 -10.62 -9.81 8.90
C LYS A 52 -11.05 -9.27 7.53
N GLN A 53 -10.61 -8.06 7.19
CA GLN A 53 -11.03 -7.39 5.96
C GLN A 53 -10.47 -8.07 4.72
N LEU A 54 -9.19 -8.42 4.71
CA LEU A 54 -8.58 -9.08 3.55
C LEU A 54 -9.10 -10.51 3.34
N ASN A 55 -9.46 -11.22 4.41
CA ASN A 55 -10.14 -12.52 4.27
C ASN A 55 -11.51 -12.38 3.61
N SER A 56 -12.22 -11.29 3.89
CA SER A 56 -13.52 -11.00 3.27
C SER A 56 -13.40 -10.58 1.80
N ILE A 57 -12.46 -9.68 1.49
CA ILE A 57 -12.25 -9.17 0.13
C ILE A 57 -11.56 -10.22 -0.75
N ASN A 58 -10.63 -10.96 -0.19
CA ASN A 58 -9.76 -11.94 -0.87
C ASN A 58 -9.13 -11.38 -2.16
N PRO A 59 -8.38 -10.27 -2.08
CA PRO A 59 -7.84 -9.61 -3.26
C PRO A 59 -6.78 -10.46 -3.96
N HIS A 60 -6.71 -10.35 -5.27
CA HIS A 60 -5.66 -10.95 -6.11
C HIS A 60 -4.40 -10.09 -6.16
N ALA A 61 -4.57 -8.79 -5.98
CA ALA A 61 -3.47 -7.86 -5.85
C ALA A 61 -3.83 -6.72 -4.88
N ILE A 62 -2.84 -6.22 -4.18
CA ILE A 62 -2.93 -5.06 -3.30
C ILE A 62 -1.93 -4.03 -3.80
N VAL A 63 -2.40 -2.82 -4.06
CA VAL A 63 -1.55 -1.65 -4.34
C VAL A 63 -1.57 -0.78 -3.08
N ASN A 64 -0.50 -0.83 -2.32
CA ASN A 64 -0.39 -0.07 -1.08
C ASN A 64 0.21 1.30 -1.34
N THR A 65 -0.65 2.31 -1.32
CA THR A 65 -0.26 3.73 -1.43
C THR A 65 -0.39 4.46 -0.08
N ALA A 66 -0.80 3.76 0.97
CA ALA A 66 -0.88 4.32 2.31
C ALA A 66 0.53 4.62 2.84
N ALA A 67 0.73 5.85 3.29
CA ALA A 67 2.00 6.31 3.84
C ALA A 67 1.79 7.47 4.80
N TYR A 68 2.68 7.58 5.80
CA TYR A 68 2.84 8.79 6.60
C TYR A 68 3.80 9.72 5.86
N THR A 69 3.29 10.77 5.25
CA THR A 69 4.05 11.64 4.35
C THR A 69 4.46 12.99 4.95
N ALA A 70 3.99 13.30 6.15
CA ALA A 70 4.35 14.52 6.87
C ALA A 70 5.75 14.37 7.48
N VAL A 71 6.81 14.60 6.69
CA VAL A 71 8.21 14.32 7.03
C VAL A 71 8.63 15.04 8.31
N ASP A 72 8.30 16.32 8.44
CA ASP A 72 8.68 17.11 9.62
C ASP A 72 7.97 16.63 10.90
N GLN A 73 6.70 16.20 10.78
CA GLN A 73 5.95 15.62 11.91
C GLN A 73 6.43 14.21 12.24
N ALA A 74 6.93 13.46 11.26
CA ALA A 74 7.44 12.09 11.47
C ALA A 74 8.60 12.06 12.47
N GLU A 75 9.40 13.12 12.58
CA GLU A 75 10.46 13.24 13.58
C GLU A 75 9.91 13.33 15.00
N GLN A 76 8.74 13.93 15.17
CA GLN A 76 8.05 14.07 16.46
C GLN A 76 7.11 12.90 16.74
N GLU A 77 6.58 12.30 15.69
CA GLU A 77 5.59 11.20 15.73
C GLU A 77 6.18 9.91 15.14
N ALA A 78 7.41 9.57 15.53
CA ALA A 78 8.16 8.44 14.97
C ALA A 78 7.39 7.10 15.07
N ASN A 79 6.66 6.87 16.17
CA ASN A 79 5.87 5.65 16.34
C ASN A 79 4.69 5.58 15.36
N ALA A 80 4.02 6.70 15.09
CA ALA A 80 2.94 6.76 14.12
C ALA A 80 3.47 6.56 12.69
N ALA A 81 4.58 7.20 12.34
CA ALA A 81 5.24 7.01 11.05
C ALA A 81 5.70 5.57 10.85
N LEU A 82 6.30 4.95 11.86
CA LEU A 82 6.72 3.55 11.84
C LEU A 82 5.51 2.61 11.67
N ALA A 83 4.42 2.87 12.38
CA ALA A 83 3.21 2.06 12.29
C ALA A 83 2.65 2.03 10.85
N VAL A 84 2.56 3.18 10.20
CA VAL A 84 2.02 3.28 8.83
C VAL A 84 3.03 2.84 7.78
N ASN A 85 4.29 3.26 7.89
CA ASN A 85 5.29 3.04 6.84
C ASN A 85 6.00 1.68 6.92
N ALA A 86 5.94 0.98 8.06
CA ALA A 86 6.58 -0.31 8.25
C ALA A 86 5.63 -1.38 8.76
N THR A 87 4.99 -1.18 9.93
CA THR A 87 4.14 -2.21 10.54
C THR A 87 2.93 -2.54 9.68
N ALA A 88 2.28 -1.55 9.09
CA ALA A 88 1.17 -1.76 8.16
C ALA A 88 1.58 -2.60 6.94
N VAL A 89 2.76 -2.33 6.38
CA VAL A 89 3.32 -3.10 5.25
C VAL A 89 3.59 -4.54 5.67
N ALA A 90 4.14 -4.76 6.86
CA ALA A 90 4.36 -6.10 7.41
C ALA A 90 3.04 -6.86 7.61
N ASN A 91 1.98 -6.19 8.05
CA ASN A 91 0.65 -6.79 8.19
C ASN A 91 0.08 -7.25 6.85
N LEU A 92 0.21 -6.43 5.81
CA LEU A 92 -0.22 -6.80 4.45
C LEU A 92 0.60 -7.97 3.91
N ALA A 93 1.91 -7.91 4.02
CA ALA A 93 2.82 -8.97 3.56
C ALA A 93 2.57 -10.28 4.30
N GLY A 94 2.36 -10.24 5.62
CA GLY A 94 2.04 -11.40 6.44
C GLY A 94 0.73 -12.08 6.02
N TRP A 95 -0.29 -11.29 5.69
CA TRP A 95 -1.53 -11.84 5.16
C TRP A 95 -1.34 -12.51 3.79
N ALA A 96 -0.53 -11.91 2.93
CA ALA A 96 -0.33 -12.40 1.55
C ALA A 96 0.61 -13.60 1.44
N THR A 97 1.40 -13.91 2.49
CA THR A 97 2.51 -14.87 2.44
C THR A 97 2.13 -16.23 1.85
N ASP A 98 1.03 -16.82 2.27
CA ASP A 98 0.59 -18.15 1.81
C ASP A 98 -0.59 -18.07 0.82
N ARG A 99 -0.76 -16.93 0.19
CA ARG A 99 -1.86 -16.66 -0.74
C ARG A 99 -1.34 -16.25 -2.11
N ALA A 100 -2.11 -16.52 -3.15
CA ALA A 100 -1.80 -16.07 -4.51
C ALA A 100 -2.16 -14.57 -4.69
N CYS A 101 -1.74 -13.73 -3.75
CA CYS A 101 -1.95 -12.29 -3.75
C CYS A 101 -0.63 -11.56 -3.99
N ARG A 102 -0.60 -10.68 -4.97
CA ARG A 102 0.56 -9.82 -5.25
C ARG A 102 0.44 -8.51 -4.50
N ILE A 103 1.56 -8.02 -3.98
CA ILE A 103 1.64 -6.69 -3.36
C ILE A 103 2.54 -5.80 -4.19
N VAL A 104 2.02 -4.63 -4.54
CA VAL A 104 2.79 -3.51 -5.06
C VAL A 104 2.82 -2.46 -3.96
N HIS A 105 3.99 -2.24 -3.38
CA HIS A 105 4.20 -1.24 -2.34
C HIS A 105 4.95 -0.04 -2.90
N ILE A 106 4.41 1.15 -2.67
CA ILE A 106 5.05 2.40 -3.04
C ILE A 106 5.97 2.82 -1.89
N SER A 107 7.27 2.77 -2.14
CA SER A 107 8.30 3.17 -1.20
C SER A 107 8.68 4.65 -1.39
N THR A 108 9.74 5.09 -0.76
CA THR A 108 10.24 6.47 -0.74
C THR A 108 11.75 6.49 -0.90
N ASP A 109 12.28 7.58 -1.45
CA ASP A 109 13.71 7.87 -1.50
C ASP A 109 14.34 8.09 -0.11
N PHE A 110 13.54 8.37 0.91
CA PHE A 110 13.98 8.45 2.30
C PHE A 110 14.46 7.12 2.91
N VAL A 111 14.34 6.01 2.18
CA VAL A 111 15.00 4.74 2.56
C VAL A 111 16.52 4.81 2.40
N PHE A 112 17.02 5.76 1.60
CA PHE A 112 18.44 6.03 1.44
C PHE A 112 18.91 7.16 2.36
N ASP A 113 20.17 7.16 2.72
CA ASP A 113 20.75 8.15 3.65
C ASP A 113 21.06 9.53 3.03
N GLY A 114 20.94 9.66 1.71
CA GLY A 114 21.18 10.91 0.98
C GLY A 114 22.64 11.34 0.87
N LYS A 115 23.59 10.46 1.21
CA LYS A 115 25.02 10.82 1.26
C LYS A 115 25.82 10.42 0.02
N SER A 116 25.22 9.68 -0.91
CA SER A 116 25.89 9.25 -2.13
C SER A 116 26.06 10.41 -3.11
N ASN A 117 27.22 10.45 -3.78
CA ASN A 117 27.48 11.36 -4.89
C ASN A 117 27.10 10.77 -6.26
N THR A 118 26.64 9.55 -6.28
CA THR A 118 26.15 8.83 -7.47
C THR A 118 24.72 8.40 -7.26
N PRO A 119 23.94 8.16 -8.33
CA PRO A 119 22.59 7.65 -8.20
C PRO A 119 22.53 6.35 -7.39
N TYR A 120 21.54 6.24 -6.52
CA TYR A 120 21.29 5.00 -5.78
C TYR A 120 20.75 3.91 -6.68
N THR A 121 21.02 2.67 -6.31
CA THR A 121 20.49 1.45 -6.94
C THR A 121 19.63 0.68 -5.95
N PRO A 122 18.82 -0.30 -6.42
CA PRO A 122 18.00 -1.12 -5.51
C PRO A 122 18.80 -1.94 -4.49
N GLU A 123 20.09 -2.15 -4.74
CA GLU A 123 21.01 -2.90 -3.87
C GLU A 123 21.64 -2.05 -2.78
N ASP A 124 21.53 -0.72 -2.87
CA ASP A 124 22.04 0.19 -1.84
C ASP A 124 21.14 0.20 -0.61
N SER A 125 21.73 0.36 0.57
CA SER A 125 21.04 0.41 1.87
C SER A 125 21.06 1.82 2.46
#